data_73435499f86a694b7d6da8c183438b19
#
_entry.id   73435499f86a694b7d6da8c183438b19
#
_cell.length_a   1.000
_cell.length_b   1.000
_cell.length_c   1.000
_cell.angle_alpha   90.00
_cell.angle_beta   90.00
_cell.angle_gamma   90.00
#
_symmetry.space_group_name_H-M   'P 1'
#
loop_
_entity.id
_entity.type
_entity.pdbx_description
1 polymer ?
#
loop_
_entity_poly.entity_id
_entity_poly.type
_entity_poly.pdbx_seq_one_letter_code
_entity_poly.pdbx_strand_id
1 'polypeptide(L)'
;KSNVGDYPATIMVNGINYYSTDNAVPVEVDESVIQYTTSYAEDGVPRKDGEANFNRDLGTPYAVIEEDLVVVLMDNEWIEFKAK
;
A
#
# COMPACT_ATOMS: atom_id res chain seq x y z
N LYS A 1 12.16 -5.02 -18.91
CA LYS A 1 11.44 -4.92 -18.98
C LYS A 1 10.30 -4.10 -18.68
N SER A 2 10.31 -3.07 -18.43
CA SER A 2 9.15 -2.38 -18.09
C SER A 2 8.16 -2.39 -19.20
N ASN A 3 6.96 -2.60 -18.86
CA ASN A 3 5.92 -2.58 -19.82
C ASN A 3 5.15 -1.33 -19.72
N VAL A 4 4.58 -0.96 -20.81
CA VAL A 4 3.64 0.11 -20.80
C VAL A 4 2.51 -0.29 -19.88
N GLY A 5 2.17 0.57 -18.97
CA GLY A 5 1.11 0.24 -18.04
C GLY A 5 1.58 -0.35 -16.75
N ASP A 6 2.87 -0.64 -16.64
CA ASP A 6 3.38 -1.07 -15.35
C ASP A 6 3.39 0.12 -14.42
N TYR A 7 2.77 -0.06 -13.26
CA TYR A 7 2.72 0.96 -12.24
C TYR A 7 3.41 0.47 -10.99
N PRO A 8 4.09 1.35 -10.26
CA PRO A 8 4.61 0.94 -8.97
C PRO A 8 3.46 0.52 -8.06
N ALA A 9 3.75 -0.34 -7.12
CA ALA A 9 2.75 -0.71 -6.14
C ALA A 9 2.31 0.55 -5.41
N THR A 10 1.00 0.77 -5.37
CA THR A 10 0.43 2.01 -4.85
C THR A 10 -0.81 1.70 -4.04
N ILE A 11 -0.98 2.45 -2.96
CA ILE A 11 -2.20 2.36 -2.15
C ILE A 11 -2.62 3.79 -1.80
N MET A 12 -3.93 4.04 -1.82
CA MET A 12 -4.44 5.35 -1.42
C MET A 12 -4.92 5.30 0.02
N VAL A 13 -4.43 6.23 0.83
CA VAL A 13 -4.81 6.34 2.23
C VAL A 13 -5.08 7.80 2.50
N ASN A 14 -6.27 8.09 3.01
CA ASN A 14 -6.70 9.46 3.33
C ASN A 14 -6.55 10.41 2.14
N GLY A 15 -6.86 9.91 0.96
CA GLY A 15 -6.84 10.73 -0.25
C GLY A 15 -5.47 10.94 -0.86
N ILE A 16 -4.45 10.27 -0.32
CA ILE A 16 -3.07 10.42 -0.78
C ILE A 16 -2.57 9.08 -1.29
N ASN A 17 -1.93 9.08 -2.44
CA ASN A 17 -1.31 7.87 -2.98
C ASN A 17 0.08 7.68 -2.40
N TYR A 18 0.33 6.50 -1.88
CA TYR A 18 1.62 6.11 -1.33
C TYR A 18 2.21 5.02 -2.22
N TYR A 19 3.50 5.12 -2.50
CA TYR A 19 4.17 4.27 -3.47
C TYR A 19 5.22 3.42 -2.78
N SER A 20 5.31 2.17 -3.19
CA SER A 20 6.26 1.23 -2.60
C SER A 20 7.70 1.70 -2.84
N THR A 21 8.51 1.60 -1.80
CA THR A 21 9.95 1.84 -1.93
C THR A 21 10.71 0.53 -2.10
N ASP A 22 9.99 -0.60 -2.03
CA ASP A 22 10.58 -1.94 -2.08
C ASP A 22 11.49 -2.24 -0.89
N ASN A 23 11.38 -1.44 0.17
CA ASN A 23 12.17 -1.66 1.38
C ASN A 23 11.31 -2.28 2.46
N ALA A 24 11.76 -3.41 2.98
CA ALA A 24 11.13 -4.00 4.16
C ALA A 24 11.66 -3.28 5.39
N VAL A 25 10.77 -3.00 6.33
CA VAL A 25 11.15 -2.29 7.55
C VAL A 25 10.81 -3.17 8.75
N PRO A 26 11.70 -3.23 9.75
CA PRO A 26 11.49 -4.10 10.91
C PRO A 26 10.62 -3.42 11.96
N VAL A 27 9.36 -3.21 11.65
CA VAL A 27 8.44 -2.56 12.58
C VAL A 27 7.46 -3.55 13.13
N GLU A 28 6.99 -3.28 14.34
CA GLU A 28 5.87 -4.00 14.92
C GLU A 28 4.68 -3.09 14.87
N VAL A 29 3.63 -3.55 14.21
CA VAL A 29 2.45 -2.73 14.01
C VAL A 29 1.37 -3.20 14.97
N ASP A 30 0.84 -2.27 15.76
CA ASP A 30 -0.22 -2.59 16.69
C ASP A 30 -1.49 -2.93 15.89
N GLU A 31 -2.14 -4.00 16.28
CA GLU A 31 -3.34 -4.43 15.57
C GLU A 31 -4.40 -3.33 15.53
N SER A 32 -4.43 -2.48 16.53
CA SER A 32 -5.46 -1.45 16.60
C SER A 32 -5.36 -0.42 15.48
N VAL A 33 -4.19 -0.31 14.82
CA VAL A 33 -4.02 0.65 13.73
C VAL A 33 -3.94 -0.03 12.37
N ILE A 34 -4.06 -1.34 12.32
CA ILE A 34 -4.03 -2.05 11.04
C ILE A 34 -5.37 -1.91 10.35
N GLN A 35 -5.30 -1.55 9.09
CA GLN A 35 -6.48 -1.50 8.23
C GLN A 35 -6.28 -2.49 7.10
N TYR A 36 -7.32 -2.71 6.32
CA TYR A 36 -7.28 -3.72 5.27
C TYR A 36 -7.79 -3.12 3.98
N THR A 37 -7.18 -3.48 2.86
CA THR A 37 -7.58 -2.94 1.57
C THR A 37 -9.02 -3.35 1.26
N THR A 38 -9.76 -2.44 0.63
CA THR A 38 -11.18 -2.62 0.38
C THR A 38 -11.53 -2.71 -1.09
N SER A 39 -10.62 -2.30 -1.97
CA SER A 39 -10.89 -2.42 -3.39
C SER A 39 -9.58 -2.49 -4.16
N TYR A 40 -9.69 -2.89 -5.42
CA TYR A 40 -8.53 -3.07 -6.29
C TYR A 40 -8.65 -2.14 -7.48
N ALA A 41 -7.58 -1.41 -7.77
CA ALA A 41 -7.55 -0.48 -8.88
C ALA A 41 -7.15 -1.22 -10.15
N GLU A 42 -8.13 -1.64 -10.94
CA GLU A 42 -7.86 -2.48 -12.10
C GLU A 42 -7.05 -1.77 -13.17
N ASP A 43 -7.17 -0.45 -13.24
CA ASP A 43 -6.40 0.30 -14.22
C ASP A 43 -5.06 0.78 -13.66
N GLY A 44 -4.72 0.39 -12.43
CA GLY A 44 -3.43 0.71 -11.85
C GLY A 44 -3.38 2.01 -11.07
N VAL A 45 -4.48 2.74 -10.98
CA VAL A 45 -4.49 4.05 -10.32
C VAL A 45 -5.54 4.08 -9.22
N PRO A 46 -5.13 3.90 -7.96
CA PRO A 46 -6.10 3.99 -6.86
C PRO A 46 -6.74 5.37 -6.79
N ARG A 47 -8.05 5.39 -6.53
CA ARG A 47 -8.80 6.64 -6.50
C ARG A 47 -9.63 6.84 -5.25
N LYS A 48 -9.61 5.85 -4.34
CA LYS A 48 -10.34 5.99 -3.09
C LYS A 48 -9.58 5.32 -1.98
N ASP A 49 -9.90 5.71 -0.76
CA ASP A 49 -9.18 5.21 0.40
C ASP A 49 -9.29 3.71 0.50
N GLY A 50 -8.16 3.07 0.76
CA GLY A 50 -8.12 1.62 0.88
C GLY A 50 -8.00 0.89 -0.44
N GLU A 51 -7.94 1.62 -1.55
CA GLU A 51 -7.78 1.01 -2.85
C GLU A 51 -6.30 0.87 -3.18
N ALA A 52 -5.94 -0.28 -3.73
CA ALA A 52 -4.54 -0.58 -4.06
C ALA A 52 -4.49 -1.22 -5.43
N ASN A 53 -3.30 -1.17 -6.04
CA ASN A 53 -3.14 -1.71 -7.38
C ASN A 53 -2.25 -2.95 -7.44
N PHE A 54 -1.94 -3.56 -6.29
CA PHE A 54 -0.93 -4.64 -6.29
C PHE A 54 -1.48 -6.00 -5.90
N ASN A 55 -2.69 -6.09 -5.42
CA ASN A 55 -3.23 -7.38 -5.01
C ASN A 55 -4.73 -7.40 -5.26
N ARG A 56 -5.17 -8.31 -6.12
CA ARG A 56 -6.59 -8.44 -6.41
C ARG A 56 -7.35 -8.99 -5.21
N ASP A 57 -6.68 -9.77 -4.36
CA ASP A 57 -7.32 -10.25 -3.15
C ASP A 57 -7.42 -9.12 -2.16
N LEU A 58 -8.61 -8.80 -1.75
CA LEU A 58 -8.83 -7.71 -0.82
C LEU A 58 -8.45 -8.13 0.58
N GLY A 59 -8.29 -7.14 1.45
CA GLY A 59 -7.95 -7.43 2.83
C GLY A 59 -6.47 -7.48 3.11
N THR A 60 -5.65 -6.86 2.27
CA THR A 60 -4.22 -6.75 2.55
C THR A 60 -4.02 -5.79 3.71
N PRO A 61 -3.30 -6.20 4.76
CA PRO A 61 -3.09 -5.31 5.91
C PRO A 61 -2.17 -4.14 5.57
N TYR A 62 -2.53 -2.97 6.05
CA TYR A 62 -1.65 -1.81 5.94
C TYR A 62 -1.87 -0.92 7.17
N ALA A 63 -0.92 -0.05 7.42
CA ALA A 63 -1.00 0.85 8.56
C ALA A 63 -0.24 2.14 8.28
N VAL A 64 -0.76 3.23 8.82
CA VAL A 64 -0.06 4.51 8.77
C VAL A 64 0.80 4.59 10.01
N ILE A 65 2.10 4.69 9.81
CA ILE A 65 3.04 4.73 10.94
C ILE A 65 3.37 6.16 11.31
N GLU A 66 3.61 6.99 10.30
CA GLU A 66 3.92 8.39 10.48
C GLU A 66 3.19 9.16 9.41
N GLU A 67 3.30 10.46 9.48
CA GLU A 67 2.55 11.35 8.62
C GLU A 67 2.69 11.00 7.14
N ASP A 68 3.90 10.66 6.71
CA ASP A 68 4.14 10.34 5.29
C ASP A 68 4.59 8.92 5.08
N LEU A 69 4.34 8.03 6.04
CA LEU A 69 4.86 6.68 5.97
C LEU A 69 3.76 5.67 6.21
N VAL A 70 3.51 4.86 5.21
CA VAL A 70 2.57 3.76 5.28
C VAL A 70 3.36 2.47 5.11
N VAL A 71 2.99 1.43 5.84
CA VAL A 71 3.56 0.11 5.63
C VAL A 71 2.45 -0.84 5.22
N VAL A 72 2.79 -1.74 4.30
CA VAL A 72 1.85 -2.72 3.77
C VAL A 72 2.45 -4.09 3.97
N LEU A 73 1.67 -5.03 4.48
CA LEU A 73 2.16 -6.38 4.72
C LEU A 73 2.14 -7.16 3.43
N MET A 74 3.31 -7.50 2.93
CA MET A 74 3.48 -8.26 1.70
C MET A 74 4.50 -9.35 1.95
N ASP A 75 4.13 -10.60 1.68
CA ASP A 75 5.02 -11.75 1.86
C ASP A 75 5.59 -11.82 3.27
N ASN A 76 4.73 -11.53 4.26
CA ASN A 76 5.11 -11.57 5.68
C ASN A 76 6.09 -10.50 6.08
N GLU A 77 6.23 -9.45 5.27
CA GLU A 77 7.10 -8.33 5.60
C GLU A 77 6.33 -7.03 5.46
N TRP A 78 6.63 -6.08 6.34
CA TRP A 78 6.05 -4.75 6.23
C TRP A 78 6.91 -3.94 5.26
N ILE A 79 6.34 -3.60 4.13
CA ILE A 79 7.03 -2.85 3.08
C ILE A 79 6.71 -1.38 3.20
N GLU A 80 7.72 -0.55 3.10
CA GLU A 80 7.57 0.90 3.22
C GLU A 80 6.93 1.47 1.96
N PHE A 81 5.91 2.31 2.16
CA PHE A 81 5.27 3.07 1.08
C PHE A 81 5.32 4.53 1.47
N LYS A 82 5.65 5.40 0.54
CA LYS A 82 5.76 6.82 0.79
C LYS A 82 5.01 7.62 -0.25
N ALA A 83 4.49 8.76 0.18
CA ALA A 83 3.90 9.71 -0.75
C ALA A 83 5.01 10.41 -1.52
N LYS A 84 4.67 10.89 -2.68
CA LYS A 84 5.64 11.66 -3.47
C LYS A 84 5.64 13.11 -3.08
#